data_31ed9769a7d96e4add385dbc1955215c
#
_entry.id   31ed9769a7d96e4add385dbc1955215c
#
_cell.length_a   1.000
_cell.length_b   1.000
_cell.length_c   1.000
_cell.angle_alpha   90.00
_cell.angle_beta   90.00
_cell.angle_gamma   90.00
#
_symmetry.space_group_name_H-M   'P 1'
#
loop_
_entity.id
_entity.type
_entity.pdbx_description
1 polymer ?
#
loop_
_entity_poly.entity_id
_entity_poly.type
_entity_poly.pdbx_seq_one_letter_code
_entity_poly.pdbx_strand_id
1 'polypeptide(L)'
;MSYKKPTKAVITDAGFASRFLPITKTIPKAMLPLGAKPVMQHVVEECVAAGIKQIIIVATPDGKPIYEDFFNNPVEKIEKQLASQGKSDRFESVKQVLDMADITVIEQDQSLPYGNGSPIVSAKPYLNEDEAFVALYSDDLVFGEGDVKTLIEAYEKNPEAKAIITAQEMPEETWKKYGMIALADKEKMTL
;
A
#
# COMPACT_ATOMS: atom_id res chain seq x y z
N MET A 1 -13.36 21.90 9.35
CA MET A 1 -11.91 21.51 9.43
C MET A 1 -11.23 22.07 8.21
N SER A 2 -10.01 22.61 8.31
CA SER A 2 -9.28 23.05 7.11
C SER A 2 -8.69 21.81 6.42
N TYR A 3 -8.79 21.74 5.10
CA TYR A 3 -8.13 20.72 4.28
C TYR A 3 -6.64 20.61 4.65
N LYS A 4 -6.19 19.38 4.91
CA LYS A 4 -4.77 19.08 5.02
C LYS A 4 -4.48 17.96 4.00
N LYS A 5 -3.58 18.25 3.07
CA LYS A 5 -3.17 17.26 2.08
C LYS A 5 -2.63 16.01 2.78
N PRO A 6 -3.11 14.80 2.45
CA PRO A 6 -2.53 13.56 2.98
C PRO A 6 -1.05 13.46 2.66
N THR A 7 -0.23 13.13 3.65
CA THR A 7 1.22 12.88 3.50
C THR A 7 1.60 11.49 3.95
N LYS A 8 0.63 10.73 4.47
CA LYS A 8 0.79 9.34 4.91
C LYS A 8 -0.08 8.38 4.10
N ALA A 9 0.41 7.17 3.92
CA ALA A 9 -0.37 6.05 3.41
C ALA A 9 -0.30 4.86 4.36
N VAL A 10 -1.40 4.09 4.41
CA VAL A 10 -1.48 2.79 5.08
C VAL A 10 -1.71 1.75 3.99
N ILE A 11 -0.77 0.84 3.79
CA ILE A 11 -0.88 -0.25 2.83
C ILE A 11 -1.10 -1.55 3.60
N THR A 12 -2.17 -2.28 3.28
CA THR A 12 -2.54 -3.49 4.01
C THR A 12 -2.20 -4.75 3.24
N ASP A 13 -1.40 -5.65 3.84
CA ASP A 13 -1.09 -7.00 3.35
C ASP A 13 -1.07 -8.02 4.49
N ALA A 14 -2.20 -8.12 5.19
CA ALA A 14 -2.35 -8.99 6.34
C ALA A 14 -3.25 -10.23 6.09
N GLY A 15 -3.54 -10.53 4.83
CA GLY A 15 -4.34 -11.67 4.41
C GLY A 15 -3.50 -12.91 4.11
N PHE A 16 -4.09 -14.12 4.30
CA PHE A 16 -3.41 -15.40 4.06
C PHE A 16 -3.16 -15.73 2.58
N ALA A 17 -3.75 -14.97 1.65
CA ALA A 17 -3.58 -15.15 0.21
C ALA A 17 -3.71 -16.62 -0.26
N SER A 18 -4.68 -17.37 0.28
CA SER A 18 -4.84 -18.81 0.09
C SER A 18 -5.00 -19.25 -1.38
N ARG A 19 -5.46 -18.34 -2.26
CA ARG A 19 -5.58 -18.60 -3.71
C ARG A 19 -4.23 -18.79 -4.40
N PHE A 20 -3.14 -18.33 -3.79
CA PHE A 20 -1.78 -18.42 -4.33
C PHE A 20 -0.92 -19.49 -3.65
N LEU A 21 -1.54 -20.37 -2.85
CA LEU A 21 -0.82 -21.51 -2.30
C LEU A 21 -0.33 -22.42 -3.44
N PRO A 22 0.86 -23.06 -3.32
CA PRO A 22 1.67 -23.11 -2.09
C PRO A 22 2.68 -21.95 -1.91
N ILE A 23 2.86 -21.05 -2.88
CA ILE A 23 3.93 -20.03 -2.83
C ILE A 23 3.74 -19.04 -1.66
N THR A 24 2.51 -18.67 -1.37
CA THR A 24 2.18 -17.73 -0.28
C THR A 24 2.30 -18.33 1.12
N LYS A 25 2.65 -19.61 1.22
CA LYS A 25 3.13 -20.20 2.47
C LYS A 25 4.44 -19.56 2.96
N THR A 26 5.26 -19.05 2.05
CA THR A 26 6.63 -18.58 2.34
C THR A 26 6.82 -17.10 1.99
N ILE A 27 6.15 -16.63 0.95
CA ILE A 27 6.33 -15.27 0.42
C ILE A 27 4.97 -14.56 0.47
N PRO A 28 4.87 -13.36 1.09
CA PRO A 28 3.66 -12.53 1.01
C PRO A 28 3.26 -12.32 -0.45
N LYS A 29 1.95 -12.31 -0.72
CA LYS A 29 1.44 -12.20 -2.10
C LYS A 29 1.94 -10.94 -2.81
N ALA A 30 2.03 -9.83 -2.09
CA ALA A 30 2.50 -8.57 -2.65
C ALA A 30 4.04 -8.53 -2.86
N MET A 31 4.77 -9.55 -2.41
CA MET A 31 6.18 -9.76 -2.77
C MET A 31 6.37 -10.62 -4.02
N LEU A 32 5.29 -11.12 -4.61
CA LEU A 32 5.38 -11.77 -5.93
C LEU A 32 5.78 -10.75 -6.99
N PRO A 33 6.63 -11.13 -7.96
CA PRO A 33 7.14 -10.21 -8.95
C PRO A 33 6.08 -9.85 -10.01
N LEU A 34 6.03 -8.57 -10.33
CA LEU A 34 5.38 -8.06 -11.54
C LEU A 34 6.45 -7.36 -12.38
N GLY A 35 6.93 -8.02 -13.42
CA GLY A 35 8.15 -7.61 -14.11
C GLY A 35 9.39 -7.82 -13.23
N ALA A 36 10.20 -6.79 -13.06
CA ALA A 36 11.44 -6.83 -12.27
C ALA A 36 11.28 -6.36 -10.81
N LYS A 37 10.07 -6.03 -10.38
CA LYS A 37 9.77 -5.48 -9.06
C LYS A 37 8.67 -6.28 -8.39
N PRO A 38 8.64 -6.41 -7.05
CA PRO A 38 7.47 -6.96 -6.36
C PRO A 38 6.26 -6.02 -6.48
N VAL A 39 5.06 -6.59 -6.41
CA VAL A 39 3.80 -5.83 -6.45
C VAL A 39 3.79 -4.70 -5.41
N MET A 40 4.23 -4.97 -4.18
CA MET A 40 4.32 -3.96 -3.11
C MET A 40 5.17 -2.74 -3.51
N GLN A 41 6.26 -2.94 -4.26
CA GLN A 41 7.09 -1.82 -4.71
C GLN A 41 6.32 -0.90 -5.68
N HIS A 42 5.49 -1.45 -6.56
CA HIS A 42 4.65 -0.65 -7.45
C HIS A 42 3.64 0.19 -6.66
N VAL A 43 3.01 -0.38 -5.63
CA VAL A 43 2.08 0.35 -4.75
C VAL A 43 2.79 1.48 -3.98
N VAL A 44 3.99 1.22 -3.47
CA VAL A 44 4.81 2.23 -2.80
C VAL A 44 5.22 3.35 -3.78
N GLU A 45 5.66 2.99 -4.98
CA GLU A 45 6.03 3.96 -6.03
C GLU A 45 4.85 4.86 -6.42
N GLU A 46 3.64 4.33 -6.49
CA GLU A 46 2.42 5.11 -6.75
C GLU A 46 2.16 6.13 -5.62
N CYS A 47 2.28 5.71 -4.35
CA CYS A 47 2.16 6.60 -3.21
C CYS A 47 3.18 7.74 -3.28
N VAL A 48 4.44 7.42 -3.54
CA VAL A 48 5.54 8.39 -3.64
C VAL A 48 5.30 9.38 -4.79
N ALA A 49 4.86 8.89 -5.96
CA ALA A 49 4.52 9.73 -7.12
C ALA A 49 3.38 10.71 -6.83
N ALA A 50 2.44 10.35 -5.94
CA ALA A 50 1.37 11.24 -5.45
C ALA A 50 1.80 12.23 -4.36
N GLY A 51 3.07 12.15 -3.89
CA GLY A 51 3.63 13.04 -2.88
C GLY A 51 3.51 12.54 -1.44
N ILE A 52 3.16 11.28 -1.22
CA ILE A 52 3.20 10.63 0.09
C ILE A 52 4.67 10.46 0.51
N LYS A 53 4.95 10.74 1.78
CA LYS A 53 6.31 10.71 2.35
C LYS A 53 6.50 9.63 3.40
N GLN A 54 5.42 9.25 4.08
CA GLN A 54 5.43 8.24 5.13
C GLN A 54 4.46 7.12 4.77
N ILE A 55 4.93 5.89 4.83
CA ILE A 55 4.13 4.72 4.46
C ILE A 55 4.18 3.72 5.60
N ILE A 56 3.00 3.27 6.03
CA ILE A 56 2.83 2.23 7.04
C ILE A 56 2.35 0.98 6.32
N ILE A 57 3.19 -0.05 6.30
CA ILE A 57 2.82 -1.37 5.76
C ILE A 57 2.32 -2.21 6.93
N VAL A 58 1.06 -2.65 6.86
CA VAL A 58 0.46 -3.55 7.85
C VAL A 58 0.50 -4.97 7.30
N ALA A 59 1.30 -5.82 7.93
CA ALA A 59 1.61 -7.16 7.45
C ALA A 59 1.17 -8.24 8.45
N THR A 60 1.20 -9.50 8.01
CA THR A 60 1.16 -10.65 8.93
C THR A 60 2.47 -10.72 9.72
N PRO A 61 2.51 -11.41 10.88
CA PRO A 61 3.76 -11.62 11.63
C PRO A 61 4.89 -12.23 10.78
N ASP A 62 4.57 -13.19 9.91
CA ASP A 62 5.56 -13.83 9.02
C ASP A 62 5.95 -12.92 7.84
N GLY A 63 5.08 -12.04 7.41
CA GLY A 63 5.32 -11.10 6.30
C GLY A 63 6.14 -9.88 6.70
N LYS A 64 6.00 -9.42 7.95
CA LYS A 64 6.69 -8.22 8.43
C LYS A 64 8.21 -8.25 8.20
N PRO A 65 8.96 -9.27 8.63
CA PRO A 65 10.42 -9.30 8.42
C PRO A 65 10.82 -9.28 6.95
N ILE A 66 9.98 -9.80 6.05
CA ILE A 66 10.25 -9.80 4.61
C ILE A 66 10.15 -8.37 4.05
N TYR A 67 9.14 -7.59 4.47
CA TYR A 67 9.00 -6.20 4.06
C TYR A 67 10.08 -5.31 4.70
N GLU A 68 10.42 -5.53 5.97
CA GLU A 68 11.52 -4.81 6.64
C GLU A 68 12.86 -5.07 5.93
N ASP A 69 13.13 -6.32 5.55
CA ASP A 69 14.34 -6.67 4.81
C ASP A 69 14.37 -5.98 3.43
N PHE A 70 13.25 -5.99 2.71
CA PHE A 70 13.18 -5.42 1.37
C PHE A 70 13.31 -3.90 1.35
N PHE A 71 12.62 -3.18 2.25
CA PHE A 71 12.53 -1.71 2.21
C PHE A 71 13.56 -1.01 3.12
N ASN A 72 14.04 -1.65 4.17
CA ASN A 72 14.84 -0.99 5.21
C ASN A 72 16.22 -1.60 5.40
N ASN A 73 16.52 -2.76 4.81
CA ASN A 73 17.84 -3.39 4.97
C ASN A 73 18.77 -3.03 3.79
N PRO A 74 19.87 -2.28 4.04
CA PRO A 74 20.81 -1.87 3.00
C PRO A 74 21.64 -3.01 2.39
N VAL A 75 21.64 -4.22 2.96
CA VAL A 75 22.36 -5.41 2.47
C VAL A 75 23.83 -5.12 2.10
N GLU A 76 24.59 -4.51 3.01
CA GLU A 76 26.00 -4.09 2.81
C GLU A 76 26.90 -5.18 2.21
N LYS A 77 26.62 -6.46 2.51
CA LYS A 77 27.38 -7.58 1.96
C LYS A 77 27.29 -7.63 0.43
N ILE A 78 26.11 -7.40 -0.13
CA ILE A 78 25.89 -7.39 -1.59
C ILE A 78 26.58 -6.17 -2.20
N GLU A 79 26.46 -5.01 -1.56
CA GLU A 79 27.13 -3.78 -2.02
C GLU A 79 28.65 -3.96 -2.12
N LYS A 80 29.29 -4.47 -1.05
CA LYS A 80 30.72 -4.75 -1.00
C LYS A 80 31.15 -5.76 -2.07
N GLN A 81 30.34 -6.80 -2.28
CA GLN A 81 30.61 -7.82 -3.31
C GLN A 81 30.54 -7.25 -4.72
N LEU A 82 29.52 -6.46 -5.02
CA LEU A 82 29.36 -5.83 -6.33
C LEU A 82 30.49 -4.81 -6.59
N ALA A 83 30.88 -4.03 -5.59
CA ALA A 83 32.00 -3.08 -5.68
C ALA A 83 33.31 -3.81 -6.00
N SER A 84 33.61 -4.92 -5.35
CA SER A 84 34.82 -5.73 -5.61
C SER A 84 34.86 -6.31 -7.03
N GLN A 85 33.70 -6.46 -7.69
CA GLN A 85 33.58 -6.92 -9.07
C GLN A 85 33.51 -5.79 -10.11
N GLY A 86 33.62 -4.52 -9.69
CA GLY A 86 33.44 -3.37 -10.57
C GLY A 86 32.00 -3.19 -11.10
N LYS A 87 30.99 -3.67 -10.35
CA LYS A 87 29.56 -3.67 -10.74
C LYS A 87 28.70 -2.86 -9.76
N SER A 88 29.25 -1.79 -9.19
CA SER A 88 28.54 -0.95 -8.20
C SER A 88 27.26 -0.33 -8.75
N ASP A 89 27.16 -0.11 -10.06
CA ASP A 89 25.99 0.38 -10.76
C ASP A 89 24.74 -0.51 -10.55
N ARG A 90 24.95 -1.81 -10.37
CA ARG A 90 23.85 -2.77 -10.11
C ARG A 90 23.23 -2.63 -8.72
N PHE A 91 23.91 -1.96 -7.78
CA PHE A 91 23.37 -1.72 -6.44
C PHE A 91 22.46 -0.49 -6.41
N GLU A 92 22.44 0.32 -7.45
CA GLU A 92 21.62 1.53 -7.51
C GLU A 92 20.11 1.25 -7.34
N SER A 93 19.63 0.12 -7.90
CA SER A 93 18.24 -0.29 -7.72
C SER A 93 17.88 -0.59 -6.26
N VAL A 94 18.83 -1.06 -5.44
CA VAL A 94 18.61 -1.29 -4.00
C VAL A 94 18.54 0.07 -3.28
N LYS A 95 19.47 1.00 -3.58
CA LYS A 95 19.44 2.35 -3.00
C LYS A 95 18.13 3.07 -3.29
N GLN A 96 17.65 2.99 -4.53
CA GLN A 96 16.36 3.58 -4.91
C GLN A 96 15.19 3.04 -4.07
N VAL A 97 15.19 1.76 -3.70
CA VAL A 97 14.15 1.20 -2.83
C VAL A 97 14.27 1.76 -1.41
N LEU A 98 15.48 1.82 -0.86
CA LEU A 98 15.74 2.32 0.50
C LEU A 98 15.39 3.80 0.67
N ASP A 99 15.55 4.59 -0.38
CA ASP A 99 15.39 6.05 -0.38
C ASP A 99 13.99 6.51 -0.83
N MET A 100 13.05 5.58 -1.15
CA MET A 100 11.74 5.92 -1.71
C MET A 100 10.89 6.78 -0.77
N ALA A 101 10.75 6.35 0.48
CA ALA A 101 9.91 6.96 1.49
C ALA A 101 10.36 6.52 2.89
N ASP A 102 9.83 7.18 3.92
CA ASP A 102 9.93 6.70 5.30
C ASP A 102 8.90 5.56 5.49
N ILE A 103 9.39 4.31 5.47
CA ILE A 103 8.56 3.12 5.50
C ILE A 103 8.64 2.44 6.87
N THR A 104 7.51 2.38 7.55
CA THR A 104 7.33 1.64 8.81
C THR A 104 6.52 0.37 8.55
N VAL A 105 7.05 -0.79 8.92
CA VAL A 105 6.33 -2.07 8.81
C VAL A 105 5.83 -2.49 10.19
N ILE A 106 4.53 -2.74 10.29
CA ILE A 106 3.87 -3.16 11.53
C ILE A 106 3.14 -4.49 11.35
N GLU A 107 2.91 -5.18 12.45
CA GLU A 107 2.04 -6.35 12.46
C GLU A 107 0.58 -5.92 12.65
N GLN A 108 -0.33 -6.63 11.96
CA GLN A 108 -1.75 -6.48 12.25
C GLN A 108 -2.04 -6.92 13.69
N ASP A 109 -2.80 -6.13 14.41
CA ASP A 109 -3.30 -6.48 15.74
C ASP A 109 -4.25 -7.67 15.64
N GLN A 110 -3.82 -8.81 16.18
CA GLN A 110 -4.56 -10.08 16.14
C GLN A 110 -5.76 -10.09 17.12
N SER A 111 -5.88 -9.12 18.00
CA SER A 111 -7.03 -8.97 18.91
C SER A 111 -8.25 -8.34 18.21
N LEU A 112 -8.04 -7.72 17.06
CA LEU A 112 -9.12 -7.10 16.29
C LEU A 112 -9.97 -8.17 15.54
N PRO A 113 -11.26 -7.88 15.30
CA PRO A 113 -12.11 -8.78 14.53
C PRO A 113 -11.55 -9.06 13.14
N TYR A 114 -11.88 -10.22 12.58
CA TYR A 114 -11.56 -10.51 11.18
C TYR A 114 -12.29 -9.55 10.24
N GLY A 115 -11.53 -8.91 9.32
CA GLY A 115 -12.10 -8.01 8.32
C GLY A 115 -11.07 -7.05 7.72
N ASN A 116 -11.41 -6.48 6.56
CA ASN A 116 -10.52 -5.60 5.81
C ASN A 116 -10.19 -4.27 6.54
N GLY A 117 -11.01 -3.86 7.49
CA GLY A 117 -10.77 -2.67 8.31
C GLY A 117 -9.74 -2.89 9.42
N SER A 118 -9.56 -4.11 9.91
CA SER A 118 -8.68 -4.40 11.05
C SER A 118 -7.21 -4.04 10.79
N PRO A 119 -6.61 -4.30 9.62
CA PRO A 119 -5.27 -3.81 9.32
C PRO A 119 -5.17 -2.28 9.37
N ILE A 120 -6.19 -1.56 8.88
CA ILE A 120 -6.21 -0.09 8.91
C ILE A 120 -6.27 0.41 10.36
N VAL A 121 -7.12 -0.21 11.19
CA VAL A 121 -7.22 0.12 12.62
C VAL A 121 -5.91 -0.15 13.35
N SER A 122 -5.16 -1.18 12.97
CA SER A 122 -3.84 -1.49 13.54
C SER A 122 -2.83 -0.36 13.31
N ALA A 123 -2.99 0.44 12.27
CA ALA A 123 -2.13 1.59 11.99
C ALA A 123 -2.47 2.84 12.85
N LYS A 124 -3.57 2.84 13.62
CA LYS A 124 -4.02 4.00 14.41
C LYS A 124 -2.93 4.62 15.30
N PRO A 125 -2.05 3.88 16.00
CA PRO A 125 -0.98 4.47 16.81
C PRO A 125 0.04 5.31 16.03
N TYR A 126 0.10 5.16 14.71
CA TYR A 126 1.03 5.82 13.81
C TYR A 126 0.39 7.01 13.06
N LEU A 127 -0.89 7.27 13.30
CA LEU A 127 -1.68 8.34 12.71
C LEU A 127 -2.08 9.36 13.79
N ASN A 128 -2.13 10.65 13.43
CA ASN A 128 -2.65 11.68 14.32
C ASN A 128 -4.18 11.77 14.21
N GLU A 129 -4.88 12.25 15.26
CA GLU A 129 -6.34 12.27 15.32
C GLU A 129 -7.00 13.06 14.18
N ASP A 130 -6.38 14.16 13.72
CA ASP A 130 -6.91 15.04 12.66
C ASP A 130 -6.13 14.91 11.35
N GLU A 131 -5.49 13.77 11.12
CA GLU A 131 -4.66 13.55 9.93
C GLU A 131 -5.43 12.76 8.87
N ALA A 132 -5.55 13.35 7.67
CA ALA A 132 -5.99 12.60 6.51
C ALA A 132 -4.86 11.70 6.00
N PHE A 133 -5.19 10.48 5.66
CA PHE A 133 -4.25 9.49 5.10
C PHE A 133 -4.90 8.74 3.95
N VAL A 134 -4.09 8.12 3.11
CA VAL A 134 -4.55 7.22 2.04
C VAL A 134 -4.48 5.77 2.53
N ALA A 135 -5.51 5.00 2.30
CA ALA A 135 -5.53 3.56 2.60
C ALA A 135 -5.59 2.75 1.29
N LEU A 136 -4.68 1.78 1.15
CA LEU A 136 -4.56 0.92 -0.04
C LEU A 136 -4.50 -0.55 0.34
N TYR A 137 -4.97 -1.39 -0.56
CA TYR A 137 -4.69 -2.82 -0.54
C TYR A 137 -3.44 -3.11 -1.37
N SER A 138 -2.60 -3.98 -0.86
CA SER A 138 -1.29 -4.30 -1.45
C SER A 138 -1.34 -4.95 -2.84
N ASP A 139 -2.49 -5.43 -3.25
CA ASP A 139 -2.72 -6.17 -4.49
C ASP A 139 -3.65 -5.47 -5.49
N ASP A 140 -4.12 -4.28 -5.15
CA ASP A 140 -4.88 -3.43 -6.05
C ASP A 140 -3.90 -2.49 -6.78
N LEU A 141 -3.62 -2.81 -8.05
CA LEU A 141 -2.73 -2.01 -8.90
C LEU A 141 -3.54 -1.31 -9.98
N VAL A 142 -3.35 -0.01 -10.09
CA VAL A 142 -3.93 0.79 -11.17
C VAL A 142 -2.82 1.28 -12.09
N PHE A 143 -2.93 0.90 -13.38
CA PHE A 143 -1.98 1.33 -14.39
C PHE A 143 -2.43 2.65 -15.02
N GLY A 144 -1.48 3.57 -15.21
CA GLY A 144 -1.73 4.89 -15.78
C GLY A 144 -1.39 6.01 -14.80
N GLU A 145 -2.32 6.95 -14.59
CA GLU A 145 -2.07 8.10 -13.71
C GLU A 145 -2.09 7.77 -12.21
N GLY A 146 -2.52 6.56 -11.85
CA GLY A 146 -2.63 6.05 -10.47
C GLY A 146 -3.85 6.60 -9.73
N ASP A 147 -4.39 5.79 -8.82
CA ASP A 147 -5.57 6.14 -8.02
C ASP A 147 -5.25 7.08 -6.87
N VAL A 148 -4.05 6.97 -6.28
CA VAL A 148 -3.66 7.77 -5.10
C VAL A 148 -3.69 9.26 -5.39
N LYS A 149 -3.17 9.68 -6.54
CA LYS A 149 -3.21 11.09 -6.96
C LYS A 149 -4.65 11.55 -7.16
N THR A 150 -5.46 10.75 -7.84
CA THR A 150 -6.88 11.03 -8.11
C THR A 150 -7.68 11.16 -6.81
N LEU A 151 -7.45 10.26 -5.82
CA LEU A 151 -8.07 10.34 -4.50
C LEU A 151 -7.71 11.61 -3.75
N ILE A 152 -6.43 12.00 -3.76
CA ILE A 152 -5.97 13.22 -3.10
C ILE A 152 -6.61 14.47 -3.75
N GLU A 153 -6.65 14.53 -5.08
CA GLU A 153 -7.29 15.64 -5.81
C GLU A 153 -8.81 15.69 -5.57
N ALA A 154 -9.47 14.53 -5.49
CA ALA A 154 -10.89 14.46 -5.15
C ALA A 154 -11.16 14.94 -3.71
N TYR A 155 -10.30 14.56 -2.76
CA TYR A 155 -10.39 15.01 -1.37
C TYR A 155 -10.17 16.54 -1.26
N GLU A 156 -9.23 17.09 -2.02
CA GLU A 156 -8.98 18.54 -2.05
C GLU A 156 -10.22 19.34 -2.53
N LYS A 157 -10.97 18.77 -3.49
CA LYS A 157 -12.19 19.37 -4.02
C LYS A 157 -13.41 19.20 -3.10
N ASN A 158 -13.35 18.25 -2.15
CA ASN A 158 -14.44 17.91 -1.23
C ASN A 158 -13.94 17.89 0.23
N PRO A 159 -13.50 19.04 0.78
CA PRO A 159 -12.85 19.08 2.10
C PRO A 159 -13.76 18.74 3.28
N GLU A 160 -15.08 18.70 3.06
CA GLU A 160 -16.08 18.26 4.04
C GLU A 160 -16.27 16.74 4.07
N ALA A 161 -15.80 16.02 3.04
CA ALA A 161 -15.93 14.58 2.96
C ALA A 161 -15.09 13.90 4.07
N LYS A 162 -15.69 12.97 4.77
CA LYS A 162 -14.99 12.17 5.80
C LYS A 162 -14.13 11.06 5.21
N ALA A 163 -14.49 10.59 4.02
CA ALA A 163 -13.74 9.60 3.24
C ALA A 163 -14.06 9.78 1.75
N ILE A 164 -13.08 9.50 0.91
CA ILE A 164 -13.22 9.35 -0.54
C ILE A 164 -12.77 7.93 -0.87
N ILE A 165 -13.51 7.24 -1.71
CA ILE A 165 -13.16 5.89 -2.16
C ILE A 165 -13.18 5.81 -3.68
N THR A 166 -12.32 4.99 -4.25
CA THR A 166 -12.41 4.61 -5.66
C THR A 166 -13.42 3.48 -5.84
N ALA A 167 -14.17 3.54 -6.93
CA ALA A 167 -15.10 2.48 -7.33
C ALA A 167 -15.10 2.35 -8.85
N GLN A 168 -15.34 1.16 -9.34
CA GLN A 168 -15.43 0.86 -10.76
C GLN A 168 -16.79 0.25 -11.10
N GLU A 169 -17.38 0.69 -12.20
CA GLU A 169 -18.56 0.00 -12.76
C GLU A 169 -18.13 -1.35 -13.33
N MET A 170 -18.83 -2.39 -12.89
CA MET A 170 -18.53 -3.77 -13.28
C MET A 170 -19.75 -4.44 -13.91
N PRO A 171 -19.56 -5.37 -14.88
CA PRO A 171 -20.64 -6.17 -15.42
C PRO A 171 -21.38 -6.97 -14.34
N GLU A 172 -22.70 -7.10 -14.47
CA GLU A 172 -23.56 -7.73 -13.46
C GLU A 172 -23.14 -9.16 -13.10
N GLU A 173 -22.64 -9.92 -14.06
CA GLU A 173 -22.14 -11.28 -13.84
C GLU A 173 -20.94 -11.36 -12.88
N THR A 174 -20.27 -10.24 -12.65
CA THR A 174 -19.09 -10.16 -11.77
C THR A 174 -19.42 -9.72 -10.34
N TRP A 175 -20.61 -9.16 -10.09
CA TRP A 175 -20.97 -8.54 -8.81
C TRP A 175 -20.80 -9.45 -7.60
N LYS A 176 -21.04 -10.75 -7.75
CA LYS A 176 -20.88 -11.74 -6.67
C LYS A 176 -19.42 -11.88 -6.17
N LYS A 177 -18.46 -11.33 -6.91
CA LYS A 177 -17.02 -11.43 -6.59
C LYS A 177 -16.49 -10.21 -5.86
N TYR A 178 -17.24 -9.12 -5.83
CA TYR A 178 -16.78 -7.81 -5.34
C TYR A 178 -17.72 -7.23 -4.30
N GLY A 179 -17.20 -6.31 -3.47
CA GLY A 179 -18.03 -5.47 -2.63
C GLY A 179 -18.84 -4.49 -3.50
N MET A 180 -20.12 -4.36 -3.18
CA MET A 180 -21.00 -3.45 -3.90
C MET A 180 -21.22 -2.17 -3.08
N ILE A 181 -21.25 -1.04 -3.78
CA ILE A 181 -21.53 0.27 -3.21
C ILE A 181 -22.93 0.70 -3.60
N ALA A 182 -23.76 1.08 -2.63
CA ALA A 182 -25.06 1.70 -2.86
C ALA A 182 -24.93 3.20 -2.70
N LEU A 183 -25.15 3.96 -3.77
CA LEU A 183 -25.10 5.41 -3.73
C LEU A 183 -26.40 5.97 -3.16
N ALA A 184 -26.32 6.86 -2.16
CA ALA A 184 -27.46 7.61 -1.65
C ALA A 184 -27.91 8.68 -2.65
N ASP A 185 -26.96 9.32 -3.33
CA ASP A 185 -27.20 10.28 -4.40
C ASP A 185 -26.27 9.97 -5.57
N LYS A 186 -26.87 9.52 -6.69
CA LYS A 186 -26.12 9.15 -7.89
C LYS A 186 -25.53 10.35 -8.63
N GLU A 187 -26.18 11.52 -8.56
CA GLU A 187 -25.68 12.73 -9.23
C GLU A 187 -24.46 13.29 -8.49
N LYS A 188 -24.48 13.22 -7.16
CA LYS A 188 -23.38 13.70 -6.31
C LYS A 188 -22.34 12.63 -5.99
N MET A 189 -22.58 11.39 -6.40
CA MET A 189 -21.70 10.25 -6.10
C MET A 189 -21.41 10.13 -4.59
N THR A 190 -22.43 10.31 -3.73
CA THR A 190 -22.31 10.20 -2.27
C THR A 190 -22.89 8.89 -1.74
N LEU A 191 -22.33 8.41 -0.63
CA LEU A 191 -22.74 7.19 0.10
C LEU A 191 -23.67 7.55 1.26
#